data_9b2b0f342c01b536e9f570ca4a1ba8d8
#
_entry.id   9b2b0f342c01b536e9f570ca4a1ba8d8
#
_cell.length_a   1.000
_cell.length_b   1.000
_cell.length_c   1.000
_cell.angle_alpha   90.00
_cell.angle_beta   90.00
_cell.angle_gamma   90.00
#
_symmetry.space_group_name_H-M   'P 1'
#
loop_
_entity.id
_entity.type
_entity.pdbx_description
1 polymer ?
#
loop_
_entity_poly.entity_id
_entity_poly.type
_entity_poly.pdbx_seq_one_letter_code
_entity_poly.pdbx_strand_id
1 'polypeptide(L)'
;LPILFGLRRPEDWPLAQQLALLRPGDIVTYCFRSQPHCIIESGKVLDCIREARQRGIVFDIGHGTSAFCFEVALAAIEDGFPPDTISTDLQRFHLDQVTRHDLPRVMSELQAAGMSELEVFAAATSRPASILQRVDVGVLRADATADLTVLQAEGSLPISNAAAGPRAGVLWTPAL
;
A
#
# COMPACT_ATOMS: atom_id res chain seq x y z
N LEU A 1 -13.92 12.65 9.62
CA LEU A 1 -12.90 12.29 8.63
C LEU A 1 -11.69 11.68 9.34
N PRO A 2 -11.03 10.66 8.78
CA PRO A 2 -9.80 10.10 9.29
C PRO A 2 -8.63 11.09 9.17
N ILE A 3 -7.66 10.95 10.08
CA ILE A 3 -6.36 11.58 9.94
C ILE A 3 -5.49 10.69 9.05
N LEU A 4 -4.77 11.27 8.09
CA LEU A 4 -3.72 10.58 7.34
C LEU A 4 -2.35 10.94 7.96
N PHE A 5 -1.73 9.97 8.60
CA PHE A 5 -0.46 10.13 9.31
C PHE A 5 0.68 9.47 8.54
N GLY A 6 1.71 10.24 8.16
CA GLY A 6 2.91 9.72 7.50
C GLY A 6 3.86 9.08 8.52
N LEU A 7 4.06 7.77 8.44
CA LEU A 7 4.90 7.01 9.35
C LEU A 7 6.34 7.52 9.36
N ARG A 8 6.85 7.81 10.56
CA ARG A 8 8.24 8.16 10.86
C ARG A 8 8.67 7.51 12.17
N ARG A 9 9.95 7.25 12.30
CA ARG A 9 10.55 6.73 13.55
C ARG A 9 11.72 7.63 13.94
N PRO A 10 11.46 8.87 14.39
CA PRO A 10 12.51 9.72 14.96
C PRO A 10 13.01 9.13 16.28
N GLU A 11 14.27 9.39 16.62
CA GLU A 11 14.89 8.84 17.82
C GLU A 11 14.26 9.35 19.11
N ASP A 12 13.80 10.60 19.10
CA ASP A 12 13.25 11.32 20.26
C ASP A 12 11.73 11.08 20.46
N TRP A 13 11.05 10.39 19.53
CA TRP A 13 9.62 10.12 19.64
C TRP A 13 9.26 8.69 19.21
N PRO A 14 9.17 7.76 20.16
CA PRO A 14 8.90 6.35 19.88
C PRO A 14 7.62 6.12 19.09
N LEU A 15 7.65 5.22 18.11
CA LEU A 15 6.53 4.90 17.22
C LEU A 15 5.27 4.50 17.99
N ALA A 16 5.40 3.70 19.07
CA ALA A 16 4.26 3.30 19.89
C ALA A 16 3.50 4.51 20.49
N GLN A 17 4.22 5.56 20.90
CA GLN A 17 3.60 6.78 21.43
C GLN A 17 2.88 7.56 20.32
N GLN A 18 3.45 7.63 19.11
CA GLN A 18 2.81 8.26 17.97
C GLN A 18 1.49 7.53 17.61
N LEU A 19 1.56 6.21 17.52
CA LEU A 19 0.39 5.38 17.22
C LEU A 19 -0.70 5.47 18.28
N ALA A 20 -0.32 5.67 19.55
CA ALA A 20 -1.29 5.85 20.65
C ALA A 20 -2.17 7.09 20.53
N LEU A 21 -1.73 8.10 19.75
CA LEU A 21 -2.51 9.31 19.50
C LEU A 21 -3.58 9.13 18.41
N LEU A 22 -3.48 8.05 17.62
CA LEU A 22 -4.42 7.78 16.55
C LEU A 22 -5.67 7.07 17.05
N ARG A 23 -6.80 7.35 16.40
CA ARG A 23 -8.12 6.79 16.69
C ARG A 23 -8.46 5.67 15.73
N PRO A 24 -9.35 4.75 16.06
CA PRO A 24 -9.91 3.81 15.10
C PRO A 24 -10.41 4.52 13.83
N GLY A 25 -10.00 4.02 12.67
CA GLY A 25 -10.27 4.61 11.35
C GLY A 25 -9.26 5.64 10.88
N ASP A 26 -8.33 6.12 11.72
CA ASP A 26 -7.20 6.93 11.24
C ASP A 26 -6.25 6.07 10.43
N ILE A 27 -5.49 6.68 9.49
CA ILE A 27 -4.69 5.99 8.48
C ILE A 27 -3.22 6.30 8.69
N VAL A 28 -2.39 5.27 8.77
CA VAL A 28 -0.93 5.37 8.73
C VAL A 28 -0.47 5.07 7.30
N THR A 29 0.02 6.08 6.61
CA THR A 29 0.61 5.90 5.28
C THR A 29 2.14 5.75 5.35
N TYR A 30 2.75 5.32 4.25
CA TYR A 30 4.18 5.01 4.15
C TYR A 30 4.60 3.80 4.99
N CYS A 31 3.72 2.81 5.13
CA CYS A 31 3.99 1.70 6.04
C CYS A 31 5.16 0.81 5.59
N PHE A 32 5.49 0.77 4.29
CA PHE A 32 6.59 -0.06 3.77
C PHE A 32 7.86 0.72 3.43
N ARG A 33 8.17 1.75 4.21
CA ARG A 33 9.45 2.46 4.13
C ARG A 33 10.63 1.55 4.47
N SER A 34 11.80 1.90 3.93
CA SER A 34 13.07 1.31 4.34
C SER A 34 13.48 1.79 5.76
N GLN A 35 14.48 1.10 6.32
CA GLN A 35 15.13 1.54 7.56
C GLN A 35 15.59 3.02 7.46
N PRO A 36 15.59 3.78 8.57
CA PRO A 36 15.16 3.40 9.92
C PRO A 36 13.64 3.52 10.16
N HIS A 37 12.87 3.95 9.17
CA HIS A 37 11.45 4.28 9.33
C HIS A 37 10.50 3.13 8.91
N CYS A 38 10.97 1.88 8.92
CA CYS A 38 10.13 0.74 8.54
C CYS A 38 9.36 0.14 9.72
N ILE A 39 8.36 -0.67 9.38
CA ILE A 39 7.53 -1.39 10.36
C ILE A 39 8.08 -2.77 10.71
N ILE A 40 9.21 -3.17 10.12
CA ILE A 40 9.84 -4.49 10.29
C ILE A 40 11.09 -4.37 11.17
N GLU A 41 11.23 -5.31 12.07
CA GLU A 41 12.47 -5.53 12.83
C GLU A 41 12.76 -7.04 12.87
N SER A 42 14.00 -7.44 12.56
CA SER A 42 14.39 -8.85 12.51
C SER A 42 13.45 -9.73 11.67
N GLY A 43 12.93 -9.21 10.55
CA GLY A 43 12.02 -9.91 9.63
C GLY A 43 10.57 -10.02 10.11
N LYS A 44 10.21 -9.38 11.22
CA LYS A 44 8.86 -9.40 11.80
C LYS A 44 8.28 -8.00 11.92
N VAL A 45 6.96 -7.91 11.75
CA VAL A 45 6.22 -6.67 11.99
C VAL A 45 6.24 -6.34 13.47
N LEU A 46 6.56 -5.11 13.81
CA LEU A 46 6.62 -4.60 15.18
C LEU A 46 5.29 -4.80 15.91
N ASP A 47 5.33 -5.21 17.17
CA ASP A 47 4.13 -5.45 17.99
C ASP A 47 3.24 -4.22 18.09
N CYS A 48 3.80 -3.03 18.27
CA CYS A 48 3.03 -1.79 18.34
C CYS A 48 2.25 -1.49 17.03
N ILE A 49 2.73 -1.97 15.89
CA ILE A 49 2.03 -1.87 14.59
C ILE A 49 0.84 -2.83 14.56
N ARG A 50 1.04 -4.08 15.02
CA ARG A 50 -0.04 -5.07 15.11
C ARG A 50 -1.13 -4.62 16.09
N GLU A 51 -0.74 -4.12 17.26
CA GLU A 51 -1.64 -3.56 18.26
C GLU A 51 -2.42 -2.36 17.71
N ALA A 52 -1.77 -1.48 16.95
CA ALA A 52 -2.43 -0.36 16.28
C ALA A 52 -3.51 -0.85 15.30
N ARG A 53 -3.21 -1.86 14.47
CA ARG A 53 -4.19 -2.47 13.57
C ARG A 53 -5.36 -3.09 14.34
N GLN A 54 -5.10 -3.79 15.43
CA GLN A 54 -6.16 -4.38 16.30
C GLN A 54 -7.08 -3.31 16.91
N ARG A 55 -6.56 -2.10 17.16
CA ARG A 55 -7.37 -0.95 17.58
C ARG A 55 -8.17 -0.30 16.44
N GLY A 56 -8.01 -0.77 15.20
CA GLY A 56 -8.71 -0.25 14.02
C GLY A 56 -7.97 0.85 13.27
N ILE A 57 -6.66 1.00 13.47
CA ILE A 57 -5.84 1.87 12.63
C ILE A 57 -5.63 1.19 11.28
N VAL A 58 -5.79 1.95 10.21
CA VAL A 58 -5.64 1.52 8.82
C VAL A 58 -4.20 1.75 8.36
N PHE A 59 -3.65 0.85 7.55
CA PHE A 59 -2.30 0.97 7.01
C PHE A 59 -2.33 1.09 5.48
N ASP A 60 -1.77 2.19 5.00
CA ASP A 60 -1.70 2.56 3.59
C ASP A 60 -0.25 2.55 3.07
N ILE A 61 -0.09 2.28 1.77
CA ILE A 61 1.24 2.21 1.16
C ILE A 61 1.88 3.59 1.02
N GLY A 62 1.19 4.56 0.41
CA GLY A 62 1.81 5.82 0.07
C GLY A 62 3.13 5.63 -0.68
N HIS A 63 3.09 4.92 -1.82
CA HIS A 63 4.29 4.38 -2.49
C HIS A 63 5.40 5.41 -2.68
N GLY A 64 5.11 6.57 -3.32
CA GLY A 64 6.07 7.62 -3.57
C GLY A 64 7.38 7.13 -4.21
N THR A 65 8.42 7.97 -4.17
CA THR A 65 9.76 7.60 -4.68
C THR A 65 10.62 6.92 -3.62
N SER A 66 10.49 7.32 -2.36
CA SER A 66 11.37 6.90 -1.26
C SER A 66 10.62 6.28 -0.08
N ALA A 67 9.31 6.13 -0.21
CA ALA A 67 8.45 5.65 0.85
C ALA A 67 8.06 4.17 0.71
N PHE A 68 8.55 3.50 -0.34
CA PHE A 68 8.33 2.09 -0.59
C PHE A 68 9.65 1.33 -0.71
N CYS A 69 9.75 0.21 -0.02
CA CYS A 69 10.85 -0.74 -0.07
C CYS A 69 10.25 -2.14 -0.28
N PHE A 70 10.58 -2.77 -1.39
CA PHE A 70 10.02 -4.05 -1.79
C PHE A 70 10.33 -5.17 -0.78
N GLU A 71 11.55 -5.16 -0.20
CA GLU A 71 11.94 -6.14 0.82
C GLU A 71 11.10 -5.99 2.10
N VAL A 72 10.78 -4.76 2.49
CA VAL A 72 9.90 -4.50 3.64
C VAL A 72 8.48 -4.96 3.32
N ALA A 73 7.98 -4.68 2.12
CA ALA A 73 6.67 -5.15 1.68
C ALA A 73 6.58 -6.67 1.69
N LEU A 74 7.58 -7.34 1.11
CA LEU A 74 7.67 -8.80 1.09
C LEU A 74 7.65 -9.38 2.51
N ALA A 75 8.55 -8.92 3.38
CA ALA A 75 8.66 -9.41 4.75
C ALA A 75 7.37 -9.15 5.57
N ALA A 76 6.74 -8.00 5.38
CA ALA A 76 5.48 -7.67 6.06
C ALA A 76 4.34 -8.57 5.60
N ILE A 77 4.20 -8.80 4.29
CA ILE A 77 3.14 -9.64 3.72
C ILE A 77 3.37 -11.10 4.12
N GLU A 78 4.59 -11.61 4.05
CA GLU A 78 4.96 -12.96 4.53
C GLU A 78 4.69 -13.15 6.03
N ASP A 79 4.83 -12.08 6.82
CA ASP A 79 4.50 -12.09 8.25
C ASP A 79 2.99 -11.84 8.53
N GLY A 80 2.14 -11.92 7.50
CA GLY A 80 0.68 -11.78 7.60
C GLY A 80 0.21 -10.34 7.81
N PHE A 81 0.96 -9.36 7.30
CA PHE A 81 0.63 -7.94 7.42
C PHE A 81 0.57 -7.24 6.05
N PRO A 82 -0.38 -7.62 5.16
CA PRO A 82 -0.63 -6.88 3.94
C PRO A 82 -1.18 -5.49 4.27
N PRO A 83 -1.02 -4.48 3.40
CA PRO A 83 -1.62 -3.16 3.60
C PRO A 83 -3.14 -3.23 3.45
N ASP A 84 -3.82 -2.30 4.11
CA ASP A 84 -5.28 -2.17 4.01
C ASP A 84 -5.68 -1.42 2.74
N THR A 85 -4.90 -0.39 2.35
CA THR A 85 -5.13 0.40 1.15
C THR A 85 -3.85 0.60 0.35
N ILE A 86 -4.03 0.92 -0.94
CA ILE A 86 -2.95 1.19 -1.89
C ILE A 86 -3.11 2.61 -2.40
N SER A 87 -2.08 3.43 -2.18
CA SER A 87 -1.98 4.76 -2.77
C SER A 87 -0.61 4.99 -3.39
N THR A 88 -0.53 5.88 -4.37
CA THR A 88 0.69 6.08 -5.18
C THR A 88 1.60 7.16 -4.64
N ASP A 89 1.09 8.13 -3.88
CA ASP A 89 1.81 9.38 -3.60
C ASP A 89 2.36 10.02 -4.89
N LEU A 90 1.54 10.02 -5.96
CA LEU A 90 1.91 10.54 -7.27
C LEU A 90 2.13 12.05 -7.18
N GLN A 91 3.32 12.49 -7.59
CA GLN A 91 3.71 13.91 -7.61
C GLN A 91 4.08 14.30 -9.05
N ARG A 92 4.10 15.61 -9.35
CA ARG A 92 4.34 16.12 -10.69
C ARG A 92 5.63 15.58 -11.33
N PHE A 93 6.71 15.47 -10.57
CA PHE A 93 7.98 14.99 -11.10
C PHE A 93 7.95 13.51 -11.55
N HIS A 94 6.98 12.72 -11.07
CA HIS A 94 6.81 11.34 -11.54
C HIS A 94 6.29 11.27 -12.98
N LEU A 95 5.60 12.33 -13.46
CA LEU A 95 5.03 12.35 -14.80
C LEU A 95 6.10 12.39 -15.90
N ASP A 96 7.27 12.90 -15.57
CA ASP A 96 8.41 13.04 -16.50
C ASP A 96 9.37 11.84 -16.43
N GLN A 97 9.09 10.83 -15.60
CA GLN A 97 9.94 9.65 -15.45
C GLN A 97 9.66 8.61 -16.54
N VAL A 98 10.75 7.96 -17.00
CA VAL A 98 10.65 6.84 -17.96
C VAL A 98 9.86 5.67 -17.36
N THR A 99 10.04 5.41 -16.08
CA THR A 99 9.29 4.37 -15.38
C THR A 99 7.94 4.94 -14.93
N ARG A 100 6.88 4.33 -15.40
CA ARG A 100 5.52 4.67 -15.03
C ARG A 100 5.32 4.57 -13.52
N HIS A 101 4.70 5.60 -12.93
CA HIS A 101 4.37 5.64 -11.50
C HIS A 101 2.87 5.90 -11.36
N ASP A 102 2.09 4.83 -11.41
CA ASP A 102 0.64 4.87 -11.32
C ASP A 102 0.08 3.74 -10.44
N LEU A 103 -1.20 3.80 -10.15
CA LEU A 103 -1.84 2.83 -9.27
C LEU A 103 -1.75 1.38 -9.80
N PRO A 104 -1.99 1.09 -11.10
CA PRO A 104 -1.84 -0.25 -11.63
C PRO A 104 -0.43 -0.83 -11.43
N ARG A 105 0.62 -0.01 -11.56
CA ARG A 105 1.98 -0.45 -11.29
C ARG A 105 2.20 -0.79 -9.81
N VAL A 106 1.75 0.05 -8.88
CA VAL A 106 1.85 -0.23 -7.44
C VAL A 106 1.09 -1.51 -7.08
N MET A 107 -0.09 -1.72 -7.67
CA MET A 107 -0.85 -2.97 -7.54
C MET A 107 -0.04 -4.19 -7.99
N SER A 108 0.65 -4.08 -9.14
CA SER A 108 1.51 -5.15 -9.68
C SER A 108 2.68 -5.47 -8.75
N GLU A 109 3.31 -4.46 -8.17
CA GLU A 109 4.42 -4.61 -7.23
C GLU A 109 3.99 -5.31 -5.94
N LEU A 110 2.81 -4.99 -5.40
CA LEU A 110 2.28 -5.65 -4.20
C LEU A 110 1.82 -7.08 -4.47
N GLN A 111 1.28 -7.36 -5.64
CA GLN A 111 0.99 -8.73 -6.06
C GLN A 111 2.28 -9.57 -6.15
N ALA A 112 3.34 -9.01 -6.72
CA ALA A 112 4.65 -9.66 -6.75
C ALA A 112 5.29 -9.81 -5.36
N ALA A 113 4.95 -8.93 -4.40
CA ALA A 113 5.34 -9.06 -3.00
C ALA A 113 4.53 -10.12 -2.23
N GLY A 114 3.48 -10.70 -2.83
CA GLY A 114 2.75 -11.83 -2.26
C GLY A 114 1.27 -11.59 -1.94
N MET A 115 0.73 -10.39 -2.20
CA MET A 115 -0.72 -10.19 -2.10
C MET A 115 -1.44 -10.97 -3.22
N SER A 116 -2.57 -11.56 -2.92
CA SER A 116 -3.44 -12.14 -3.94
C SER A 116 -4.05 -11.03 -4.82
N GLU A 117 -4.46 -11.40 -6.03
CA GLU A 117 -5.15 -10.47 -6.95
C GLU A 117 -6.37 -9.82 -6.29
N LEU A 118 -7.19 -10.63 -5.62
CA LEU A 118 -8.39 -10.14 -4.93
C LEU A 118 -8.07 -9.11 -3.85
N GLU A 119 -7.02 -9.35 -3.05
CA GLU A 119 -6.58 -8.41 -2.00
C GLU A 119 -6.08 -7.10 -2.60
N VAL A 120 -5.31 -7.16 -3.67
CA VAL A 120 -4.78 -5.99 -4.37
C VAL A 120 -5.93 -5.13 -4.93
N PHE A 121 -6.88 -5.74 -5.62
CA PHE A 121 -8.05 -5.02 -6.15
C PHE A 121 -8.92 -4.45 -5.02
N ALA A 122 -9.17 -5.21 -3.96
CA ALA A 122 -9.93 -4.71 -2.81
C ALA A 122 -9.24 -3.52 -2.13
N ALA A 123 -7.91 -3.56 -1.97
CA ALA A 123 -7.13 -2.49 -1.37
C ALA A 123 -7.09 -1.19 -2.22
N ALA A 124 -7.35 -1.29 -3.52
CA ALA A 124 -7.44 -0.14 -4.43
C ALA A 124 -8.90 0.36 -4.66
N THR A 125 -9.92 -0.40 -4.22
CA THR A 125 -11.33 -0.09 -4.55
C THR A 125 -12.25 -0.13 -3.34
N SER A 126 -12.70 -1.32 -2.93
CA SER A 126 -13.74 -1.47 -1.91
C SER A 126 -13.28 -1.08 -0.50
N ARG A 127 -12.03 -1.32 -0.14
CA ARG A 127 -11.50 -0.95 1.18
C ARG A 127 -11.41 0.56 1.36
N PRO A 128 -10.78 1.36 0.46
CA PRO A 128 -10.80 2.82 0.59
C PRO A 128 -12.21 3.40 0.53
N ALA A 129 -13.14 2.84 -0.28
CA ALA A 129 -14.53 3.25 -0.29
C ALA A 129 -15.20 3.04 1.09
N SER A 130 -14.97 1.89 1.71
CA SER A 130 -15.48 1.59 3.05
C SER A 130 -14.94 2.53 4.12
N ILE A 131 -13.63 2.83 4.10
CA ILE A 131 -12.98 3.76 5.04
C ILE A 131 -13.59 5.17 4.92
N LEU A 132 -13.87 5.60 3.69
CA LEU A 132 -14.49 6.89 3.39
C LEU A 132 -16.02 6.87 3.54
N GLN A 133 -16.60 5.73 3.95
CA GLN A 133 -18.05 5.52 4.09
C GLN A 133 -18.82 5.80 2.79
N ARG A 134 -18.21 5.53 1.63
CA ARG A 134 -18.81 5.65 0.31
C ARG A 134 -19.41 4.30 -0.09
N VAL A 135 -20.71 4.27 -0.30
CA VAL A 135 -21.45 3.06 -0.69
C VAL A 135 -21.74 2.99 -2.20
N ASP A 136 -21.45 4.05 -2.90
CA ASP A 136 -21.74 4.29 -4.31
C ASP A 136 -20.56 4.00 -5.24
N VAL A 137 -19.36 3.79 -4.68
CA VAL A 137 -18.10 3.52 -5.42
C VAL A 137 -17.40 2.29 -4.88
N GLY A 138 -16.37 1.81 -5.60
CA GLY A 138 -15.53 0.68 -5.19
C GLY A 138 -16.21 -0.69 -5.33
N VAL A 139 -17.35 -0.77 -5.99
CA VAL A 139 -18.13 -2.00 -6.21
C VAL A 139 -18.69 -2.07 -7.63
N LEU A 140 -18.76 -3.28 -8.18
CA LEU A 140 -19.42 -3.57 -9.46
C LEU A 140 -20.80 -4.13 -9.19
N ARG A 141 -21.81 -3.27 -9.23
CA ARG A 141 -23.23 -3.67 -9.09
C ARG A 141 -24.14 -2.75 -9.88
N ALA A 142 -25.34 -3.21 -10.19
CA ALA A 142 -26.38 -2.35 -10.76
C ALA A 142 -26.64 -1.17 -9.82
N ASP A 143 -26.91 0.00 -10.39
CA ASP A 143 -27.18 1.26 -9.69
C ASP A 143 -26.02 1.86 -8.89
N ALA A 144 -24.81 1.31 -8.97
CA ALA A 144 -23.59 1.98 -8.49
C ALA A 144 -23.08 3.00 -9.52
N THR A 145 -22.27 3.93 -9.07
CA THR A 145 -21.58 4.90 -9.96
C THR A 145 -20.74 4.14 -10.99
N ALA A 146 -20.88 4.50 -12.26
CA ALA A 146 -20.17 3.84 -13.37
C ALA A 146 -18.72 4.37 -13.54
N ASP A 147 -18.00 4.51 -12.47
CA ASP A 147 -16.56 4.82 -12.46
C ASP A 147 -15.78 3.51 -12.65
N LEU A 148 -15.52 3.16 -13.91
CA LEU A 148 -14.94 1.89 -14.29
C LEU A 148 -13.55 2.09 -14.91
N THR A 149 -12.60 1.27 -14.50
CA THR A 149 -11.30 1.14 -15.17
C THR A 149 -11.15 -0.28 -15.66
N VAL A 150 -10.87 -0.44 -16.95
CA VAL A 150 -10.55 -1.74 -17.54
C VAL A 150 -9.04 -1.90 -17.54
N LEU A 151 -8.56 -2.94 -16.89
CA LEU A 151 -7.15 -3.30 -16.85
C LEU A 151 -6.92 -4.56 -17.66
N GLN A 152 -5.75 -4.66 -18.28
CA GLN A 152 -5.26 -5.87 -18.92
C GLN A 152 -3.98 -6.34 -18.25
N ALA A 153 -3.76 -7.65 -18.27
CA ALA A 153 -2.53 -8.26 -17.79
C ALA A 153 -1.52 -8.29 -18.95
N GLU A 154 -0.46 -7.50 -18.86
CA GLU A 154 0.62 -7.49 -19.85
C GLU A 154 1.88 -8.13 -19.27
N GLY A 155 2.17 -9.36 -19.68
CA GLY A 155 3.47 -10.02 -19.44
C GLY A 155 3.89 -10.13 -17.98
N SER A 156 5.18 -10.23 -17.75
CA SER A 156 5.80 -10.20 -16.43
C SER A 156 6.49 -8.86 -16.17
N LEU A 157 6.19 -8.23 -15.06
CA LEU A 157 6.94 -7.07 -14.59
C LEU A 157 8.29 -7.54 -14.06
N PRO A 158 9.43 -7.14 -14.66
CA PRO A 158 10.70 -7.32 -14.00
C PRO A 158 10.77 -6.33 -12.83
N ILE A 159 10.49 -6.79 -11.64
CA ILE A 159 10.74 -6.02 -10.43
C ILE A 159 12.21 -6.18 -10.14
N SER A 160 13.00 -5.22 -10.64
CA SER A 160 14.40 -5.14 -10.27
C SER A 160 14.50 -4.50 -8.90
N ASN A 161 14.52 -5.33 -7.89
CA ASN A 161 15.04 -4.92 -6.60
C ASN A 161 16.47 -5.43 -6.49
N ALA A 162 17.40 -4.53 -6.18
CA ALA A 162 18.82 -4.84 -6.13
C ALA A 162 19.18 -5.98 -5.16
N ALA A 163 18.35 -6.24 -4.16
CA ALA A 163 18.59 -7.26 -3.14
C ALA A 163 17.82 -8.59 -3.36
N ALA A 164 16.65 -8.58 -4.01
CA ALA A 164 15.79 -9.77 -4.12
C ALA A 164 15.82 -10.47 -5.49
N GLY A 165 16.54 -9.91 -6.47
CA GLY A 165 16.54 -10.42 -7.86
C GLY A 165 15.22 -10.12 -8.60
N PRO A 166 15.16 -10.44 -9.91
CA PRO A 166 13.96 -10.23 -10.69
C PRO A 166 12.86 -11.18 -10.24
N ARG A 167 11.73 -10.64 -9.76
CA ARG A 167 10.49 -11.39 -9.56
C ARG A 167 9.55 -11.15 -10.74
N ALA A 168 8.89 -12.21 -11.17
CA ALA A 168 7.85 -12.11 -12.19
C ALA A 168 6.54 -11.76 -11.49
N GLY A 169 6.00 -10.58 -11.75
CA GLY A 169 4.66 -10.16 -11.38
C GLY A 169 3.82 -9.90 -12.63
N VAL A 170 2.51 -9.93 -12.51
CA VAL A 170 1.61 -9.48 -13.58
C VAL A 170 1.69 -7.97 -13.66
N LEU A 171 1.98 -7.43 -14.84
CA LEU A 171 1.90 -5.99 -15.08
C LEU A 171 0.46 -5.62 -15.45
N TRP A 172 -0.20 -4.89 -14.58
CA TRP A 172 -1.49 -4.31 -14.87
C TRP A 172 -1.36 -3.00 -15.64
N THR A 173 -2.03 -2.90 -16.77
CA THR A 173 -2.08 -1.66 -17.56
C THR A 173 -3.54 -1.31 -17.89
N PRO A 174 -3.91 -0.01 -17.99
CA PRO A 174 -5.21 0.36 -18.54
C PRO A 174 -5.37 -0.21 -19.94
N ALA A 175 -6.50 -0.86 -20.21
CA ALA A 175 -6.87 -1.25 -21.56
C ALA A 175 -7.28 0.01 -22.33
N LEU A 176 -6.65 0.29 -23.46
CA LEU A 176 -6.96 1.42 -24.36
C LEU A 176 -8.23 1.14 -25.15
#